data_c2df81ea49e192f11bddf737246311a3
#
_entry.id   c2df81ea49e192f11bddf737246311a3
#
_cell.length_a   1.000
_cell.length_b   1.000
_cell.length_c   1.000
_cell.angle_alpha   90.00
_cell.angle_beta   90.00
_cell.angle_gamma   90.00
#
_symmetry.space_group_name_H-M   'P 1'
#
loop_
_entity.id
_entity.type
_entity.pdbx_description
1 polymer ?
#
loop_
_entity_poly.entity_id
_entity_poly.type
_entity_poly.pdbx_seq_one_letter_code
_entity_poly.pdbx_strand_id
1 'polypeptide(L)'
;KKFPWACVALTALSLYSGSLLAANFSASFKNTDIREFIDTVSRNLNKTILVDPSVQGTVSVRTYNVLSEEEYYQFFLSVLDLYGLSVIPMDNGMVKVVRSSVARTAGVPVADSKNPGKGDEIITRVVRMENVPVRELAPLLRQLNDASGIGNVVHFEPSNVLLLTGKA
;
A
#
# COMPACT_ATOMS: atom_id res chain seq x y z
N LYS A 1 35.64 64.52 -12.80
CA LYS A 1 34.20 64.20 -12.80
C LYS A 1 34.07 62.74 -13.19
N LYS A 2 34.09 61.90 -12.15
CA LYS A 2 34.08 60.43 -12.27
C LYS A 2 32.69 59.96 -11.89
N PHE A 3 31.96 59.35 -12.83
CA PHE A 3 30.72 58.66 -12.59
C PHE A 3 31.02 57.25 -12.04
N PRO A 4 30.42 56.82 -10.96
CA PRO A 4 30.59 55.45 -10.47
C PRO A 4 29.59 54.52 -11.20
N TRP A 5 30.15 53.62 -11.94
CA TRP A 5 29.43 52.54 -12.66
C TRP A 5 29.39 51.28 -11.77
N ALA A 6 28.62 51.35 -10.73
CA ALA A 6 28.51 50.23 -9.80
C ALA A 6 27.13 50.15 -9.15
N CYS A 7 26.09 49.87 -9.92
CA CYS A 7 24.75 49.60 -9.42
C CYS A 7 23.81 49.02 -10.50
N VAL A 8 24.20 47.99 -11.23
CA VAL A 8 23.24 47.19 -12.02
C VAL A 8 23.75 45.75 -12.14
N ALA A 9 23.77 45.04 -11.05
CA ALA A 9 24.01 43.59 -11.05
C ALA A 9 23.36 42.93 -9.87
N LEU A 10 22.08 43.24 -9.59
CA LEU A 10 21.38 42.62 -8.50
C LEU A 10 19.88 42.54 -8.75
N THR A 11 19.47 41.87 -9.83
CA THR A 11 18.05 41.46 -9.99
C THR A 11 17.94 40.40 -11.07
N ALA A 12 18.37 39.19 -10.79
CA ALA A 12 17.97 38.01 -11.56
C ALA A 12 18.08 36.74 -10.71
N LEU A 13 17.60 36.78 -9.46
CA LEU A 13 17.30 35.56 -8.68
C LEU A 13 15.78 35.37 -8.77
N SER A 14 15.26 35.22 -9.97
CA SER A 14 13.88 34.88 -10.23
C SER A 14 13.67 33.42 -9.89
N LEU A 15 13.03 33.21 -8.77
CA LEU A 15 12.01 32.20 -8.41
C LEU A 15 11.76 31.16 -9.50
N TYR A 16 12.57 30.10 -9.50
CA TYR A 16 12.13 28.81 -9.98
C TYR A 16 11.18 28.21 -8.93
N SER A 17 9.97 28.74 -8.86
CA SER A 17 8.84 28.02 -8.27
C SER A 17 8.51 26.89 -9.21
N GLY A 18 9.19 25.74 -9.05
CA GLY A 18 8.79 24.50 -9.67
C GLY A 18 7.40 24.19 -9.15
N SER A 19 6.38 24.44 -9.97
CA SER A 19 5.04 23.92 -9.74
C SER A 19 5.16 22.39 -9.70
N LEU A 20 5.10 21.82 -8.53
CA LEU A 20 4.78 20.41 -8.35
C LEU A 20 3.40 20.21 -8.98
N LEU A 21 3.38 19.74 -10.22
CA LEU A 21 2.18 19.24 -10.87
C LEU A 21 1.72 18.04 -10.03
N ALA A 22 0.83 18.28 -9.08
CA ALA A 22 0.14 17.21 -8.39
C ALA A 22 -0.62 16.42 -9.45
N ALA A 23 -0.25 15.18 -9.65
CA ALA A 23 -0.95 14.28 -10.55
C ALA A 23 -2.36 14.07 -9.97
N ASN A 24 -3.36 14.44 -10.75
CA ASN A 24 -4.76 14.35 -10.36
C ASN A 24 -5.39 13.18 -11.12
N PHE A 25 -6.00 12.25 -10.39
CA PHE A 25 -6.60 11.05 -10.96
C PHE A 25 -8.12 11.05 -10.77
N SER A 26 -8.84 10.60 -11.81
CA SER A 26 -10.25 10.24 -11.71
C SER A 26 -10.44 8.84 -12.28
N ALA A 27 -11.31 8.05 -11.68
CA ALA A 27 -11.55 6.68 -12.09
C ALA A 27 -13.05 6.48 -12.40
N SER A 28 -13.35 5.95 -13.57
CA SER A 28 -14.69 5.52 -13.95
C SER A 28 -14.58 4.22 -14.74
N PHE A 29 -14.83 3.12 -14.06
CA PHE A 29 -14.82 1.79 -14.63
C PHE A 29 -16.23 1.21 -14.56
N LYS A 30 -16.74 0.71 -15.66
CA LYS A 30 -18.06 0.09 -15.74
C LYS A 30 -17.93 -1.26 -16.42
N ASN A 31 -18.17 -2.32 -15.67
CA ASN A 31 -18.09 -3.70 -16.18
C ASN A 31 -16.74 -4.02 -16.86
N THR A 32 -15.66 -3.50 -16.30
CA THR A 32 -14.28 -3.64 -16.81
C THR A 32 -13.63 -4.89 -16.22
N ASP A 33 -12.85 -5.61 -16.99
CA ASP A 33 -12.06 -6.74 -16.47
C ASP A 33 -11.10 -6.25 -15.37
N ILE A 34 -11.00 -7.02 -14.28
CA ILE A 34 -10.19 -6.62 -13.12
C ILE A 34 -8.71 -6.48 -13.46
N ARG A 35 -8.22 -7.25 -14.44
CA ARG A 35 -6.82 -7.15 -14.88
C ARG A 35 -6.59 -5.86 -15.67
N GLU A 36 -7.54 -5.45 -16.49
CA GLU A 36 -7.50 -4.18 -17.21
C GLU A 36 -7.56 -2.99 -16.24
N PHE A 37 -8.40 -3.10 -15.19
CA PHE A 37 -8.43 -2.13 -14.10
C PHE A 37 -7.06 -2.02 -13.43
N ILE A 38 -6.45 -3.15 -13.02
CA ILE A 38 -5.12 -3.18 -12.38
C ILE A 38 -4.04 -2.61 -13.31
N ASP A 39 -4.05 -2.95 -14.59
CA ASP A 39 -3.09 -2.43 -15.58
C ASP A 39 -3.21 -0.91 -15.76
N THR A 40 -4.43 -0.38 -15.78
CA THR A 40 -4.67 1.06 -15.85
C THR A 40 -4.14 1.78 -14.60
N VAL A 41 -4.38 1.24 -13.42
CA VAL A 41 -3.84 1.79 -12.16
C VAL A 41 -2.32 1.71 -12.12
N SER A 42 -1.74 0.59 -12.57
CA SER A 42 -0.28 0.39 -12.68
C SER A 42 0.37 1.50 -13.51
N ARG A 43 -0.20 1.80 -14.68
CA ARG A 43 0.28 2.89 -15.56
C ARG A 43 0.12 4.26 -14.92
N ASN A 44 -1.02 4.53 -14.31
CA ASN A 44 -1.31 5.83 -13.71
C ASN A 44 -0.38 6.15 -12.53
N LEU A 45 -0.09 5.14 -11.69
CA LEU A 45 0.78 5.26 -10.52
C LEU A 45 2.26 5.01 -10.84
N ASN A 46 2.58 4.67 -12.09
CA ASN A 46 3.93 4.25 -12.50
C ASN A 46 4.53 3.18 -11.57
N LYS A 47 3.69 2.24 -11.13
CA LYS A 47 4.05 1.13 -10.25
C LYS A 47 3.95 -0.20 -10.99
N THR A 48 4.95 -1.06 -10.81
CA THR A 48 4.89 -2.43 -11.32
C THR A 48 4.00 -3.29 -10.44
N ILE A 49 2.91 -3.79 -11.01
CA ILE A 49 1.94 -4.64 -10.31
C ILE A 49 1.95 -6.03 -10.94
N LEU A 50 2.30 -7.04 -10.15
CA LEU A 50 2.22 -8.44 -10.56
C LEU A 50 0.84 -8.99 -10.20
N VAL A 51 0.17 -9.61 -11.15
CA VAL A 51 -1.18 -10.16 -10.96
C VAL A 51 -1.11 -11.69 -10.98
N ASP A 52 -1.61 -12.32 -9.91
CA ASP A 52 -1.69 -13.78 -9.85
C ASP A 52 -2.68 -14.31 -10.92
N PRO A 53 -2.37 -15.42 -11.60
CA PRO A 53 -3.24 -16.00 -12.63
C PRO A 53 -4.66 -16.33 -12.16
N SER A 54 -4.86 -16.58 -10.88
CA SER A 54 -6.17 -16.87 -10.28
C SER A 54 -7.08 -15.64 -10.12
N VAL A 55 -6.54 -14.43 -10.34
CA VAL A 55 -7.28 -13.16 -10.26
C VAL A 55 -8.15 -13.02 -11.50
N GLN A 56 -9.48 -13.04 -11.30
CA GLN A 56 -10.49 -12.91 -12.36
C GLN A 56 -11.72 -12.21 -11.78
N GLY A 57 -12.43 -11.46 -12.61
CA GLY A 57 -13.67 -10.77 -12.25
C GLY A 57 -13.87 -9.50 -13.04
N THR A 58 -14.98 -8.83 -12.78
CA THR A 58 -15.34 -7.54 -13.40
C THR A 58 -15.54 -6.49 -12.32
N VAL A 59 -15.05 -5.30 -12.58
CA VAL A 59 -15.10 -4.15 -11.66
C VAL A 59 -16.03 -3.08 -12.20
N SER A 60 -16.88 -2.55 -11.32
CA SER A 60 -17.72 -1.38 -11.62
C SER A 60 -17.56 -0.39 -10.46
N VAL A 61 -16.76 0.63 -10.68
CA VAL A 61 -16.45 1.67 -9.67
C VAL A 61 -16.30 3.04 -10.32
N ARG A 62 -16.65 4.08 -9.60
CA ARG A 62 -16.51 5.47 -10.04
C ARG A 62 -16.07 6.35 -8.88
N THR A 63 -15.11 7.24 -9.16
CA THR A 63 -14.79 8.37 -8.28
C THR A 63 -15.52 9.62 -8.78
N TYR A 64 -16.06 10.41 -7.86
CA TYR A 64 -16.67 11.70 -8.19
C TYR A 64 -15.68 12.85 -8.03
N ASN A 65 -14.70 12.69 -7.17
CA ASN A 65 -13.66 13.67 -6.90
C ASN A 65 -12.37 13.28 -7.61
N VAL A 66 -11.56 14.28 -7.87
CA VAL A 66 -10.19 14.10 -8.33
C VAL A 66 -9.34 13.71 -7.13
N LEU A 67 -8.58 12.64 -7.28
CA LEU A 67 -7.76 12.04 -6.23
C LEU A 67 -6.28 12.39 -6.44
N SER A 68 -5.56 12.60 -5.36
CA SER A 68 -4.10 12.60 -5.35
C SER A 68 -3.55 11.18 -5.62
N GLU A 69 -2.25 11.06 -5.86
CA GLU A 69 -1.60 9.75 -6.08
C GLU A 69 -1.81 8.79 -4.90
N GLU A 70 -1.66 9.30 -3.67
CA GLU A 70 -1.85 8.51 -2.43
C GLU A 70 -3.32 8.07 -2.28
N GLU A 71 -4.28 8.99 -2.47
CA GLU A 71 -5.70 8.68 -2.40
C GLU A 71 -6.13 7.71 -3.49
N TYR A 72 -5.54 7.82 -4.69
CA TYR A 72 -5.81 6.91 -5.79
C TYR A 72 -5.26 5.50 -5.51
N TYR A 73 -4.10 5.40 -4.85
CA TYR A 73 -3.57 4.13 -4.37
C TYR A 73 -4.45 3.51 -3.28
N GLN A 74 -4.91 4.28 -2.30
CA GLN A 74 -5.84 3.80 -1.27
C GLN A 74 -7.18 3.36 -1.87
N PHE A 75 -7.69 4.12 -2.84
CA PHE A 75 -8.89 3.72 -3.61
C PHE A 75 -8.67 2.37 -4.31
N PHE A 76 -7.53 2.18 -4.95
CA PHE A 76 -7.17 0.92 -5.60
C PHE A 76 -7.17 -0.26 -4.61
N LEU A 77 -6.52 -0.10 -3.45
CA LEU A 77 -6.49 -1.13 -2.39
C LEU A 77 -7.90 -1.48 -1.91
N SER A 78 -8.73 -0.47 -1.64
CA SER A 78 -10.11 -0.64 -1.18
C SER A 78 -10.98 -1.34 -2.21
N VAL A 79 -10.82 -1.02 -3.49
CA VAL A 79 -11.52 -1.73 -4.58
C VAL A 79 -11.12 -3.19 -4.62
N LEU A 80 -9.83 -3.50 -4.57
CA LEU A 80 -9.35 -4.89 -4.60
C LEU A 80 -9.88 -5.70 -3.40
N ASP A 81 -9.88 -5.10 -2.21
CA ASP A 81 -10.42 -5.73 -1.00
C ASP A 81 -11.91 -6.08 -1.16
N LEU A 82 -12.71 -5.17 -1.71
CA LEU A 82 -14.12 -5.40 -2.01
C LEU A 82 -14.36 -6.62 -2.91
N TYR A 83 -13.42 -6.89 -3.82
CA TYR A 83 -13.47 -8.07 -4.72
C TYR A 83 -12.72 -9.29 -4.16
N GLY A 84 -12.35 -9.28 -2.87
CA GLY A 84 -11.68 -10.40 -2.20
C GLY A 84 -10.24 -10.61 -2.65
N LEU A 85 -9.58 -9.53 -3.07
CA LEU A 85 -8.18 -9.50 -3.47
C LEU A 85 -7.36 -8.71 -2.47
N SER A 86 -6.11 -9.08 -2.32
CA SER A 86 -5.17 -8.42 -1.41
C SER A 86 -3.89 -8.05 -2.14
N VAL A 87 -3.27 -6.97 -1.71
CA VAL A 87 -2.00 -6.48 -2.22
C VAL A 87 -0.89 -6.79 -1.23
N ILE A 88 0.15 -7.44 -1.72
CA ILE A 88 1.36 -7.76 -0.97
C ILE A 88 2.50 -6.90 -1.51
N PRO A 89 3.07 -5.99 -0.71
CA PRO A 89 4.25 -5.22 -1.12
C PRO A 89 5.46 -6.15 -1.26
N MET A 90 6.38 -5.81 -2.16
CA MET A 90 7.63 -6.53 -2.39
C MET A 90 8.82 -5.62 -2.13
N ASP A 91 9.97 -6.19 -1.73
CA ASP A 91 11.16 -5.43 -1.32
C ASP A 91 11.74 -4.51 -2.41
N ASN A 92 11.42 -4.77 -3.68
CA ASN A 92 11.85 -3.98 -4.83
C ASN A 92 10.90 -2.84 -5.24
N GLY A 93 9.92 -2.48 -4.38
CA GLY A 93 8.93 -1.45 -4.65
C GLY A 93 7.80 -1.87 -5.59
N MET A 94 7.81 -3.12 -6.08
CA MET A 94 6.68 -3.72 -6.78
C MET A 94 5.62 -4.17 -5.80
N VAL A 95 4.42 -4.44 -6.30
CA VAL A 95 3.34 -5.02 -5.50
C VAL A 95 2.76 -6.24 -6.22
N LYS A 96 2.29 -7.21 -5.46
CA LYS A 96 1.65 -8.42 -5.98
C LYS A 96 0.19 -8.46 -5.58
N VAL A 97 -0.71 -8.65 -6.54
CA VAL A 97 -2.14 -8.83 -6.30
C VAL A 97 -2.46 -10.33 -6.30
N VAL A 98 -3.06 -10.80 -5.21
CA VAL A 98 -3.47 -12.19 -5.01
C VAL A 98 -4.86 -12.26 -4.41
N ARG A 99 -5.47 -13.45 -4.40
CA ARG A 99 -6.70 -13.66 -3.62
C ARG A 99 -6.41 -13.52 -2.13
N SER A 100 -7.31 -12.90 -1.38
CA SER A 100 -7.15 -12.69 0.07
C SER A 100 -6.94 -14.00 0.85
N SER A 101 -7.54 -15.10 0.38
CA SER A 101 -7.30 -16.44 0.96
C SER A 101 -5.86 -16.93 0.81
N VAL A 102 -5.20 -16.57 -0.31
CA VAL A 102 -3.80 -16.92 -0.59
C VAL A 102 -2.85 -16.00 0.16
N ALA A 103 -3.20 -14.72 0.32
CA ALA A 103 -2.37 -13.75 1.02
C ALA A 103 -2.02 -14.17 2.46
N ARG A 104 -2.90 -14.91 3.13
CA ARG A 104 -2.67 -15.41 4.51
C ARG A 104 -1.51 -16.40 4.62
N THR A 105 -1.26 -17.18 3.56
CA THR A 105 -0.26 -18.26 3.52
C THR A 105 0.92 -17.92 2.63
N ALA A 106 0.85 -16.83 1.89
CA ALA A 106 1.95 -16.33 1.07
C ALA A 106 3.09 -15.85 1.97
N GLY A 107 4.32 -15.90 1.45
CA GLY A 107 5.47 -15.27 2.09
C GLY A 107 5.34 -13.75 2.08
N VAL A 108 4.57 -13.22 3.04
CA VAL A 108 4.32 -11.79 3.17
C VAL A 108 5.54 -11.11 3.80
N PRO A 109 6.03 -10.00 3.25
CA PRO A 109 7.18 -9.29 3.81
C PRO A 109 6.98 -8.90 5.26
N VAL A 110 8.05 -8.95 6.03
CA VAL A 110 8.04 -8.46 7.42
C VAL A 110 8.14 -6.95 7.38
N ALA A 111 7.13 -6.29 7.93
CA ALA A 111 7.15 -4.84 8.08
C ALA A 111 8.14 -4.43 9.18
N ASP A 112 8.93 -3.43 8.88
CA ASP A 112 9.85 -2.79 9.82
C ASP A 112 9.62 -1.27 9.86
N SER A 113 10.46 -0.55 10.61
CA SER A 113 10.39 0.91 10.72
C SER A 113 10.66 1.64 9.40
N LYS A 114 11.35 1.00 8.44
CA LYS A 114 11.66 1.56 7.12
C LYS A 114 10.57 1.28 6.12
N ASN A 115 9.86 0.16 6.27
CA ASN A 115 8.79 -0.28 5.41
C ASN A 115 7.57 -0.73 6.24
N PRO A 116 6.81 0.20 6.82
CA PRO A 116 5.72 -0.11 7.75
C PRO A 116 4.46 -0.68 7.06
N GLY A 117 4.43 -0.70 5.72
CA GLY A 117 3.24 -0.98 4.92
C GLY A 117 2.33 0.25 4.78
N LYS A 118 1.40 0.23 3.83
CA LYS A 118 0.49 1.33 3.53
C LYS A 118 -0.96 0.86 3.44
N GLY A 119 -1.82 1.42 4.28
CA GLY A 119 -3.26 1.21 4.23
C GLY A 119 -3.66 -0.26 4.30
N ASP A 120 -4.36 -0.76 3.28
CA ASP A 120 -4.86 -2.15 3.21
C ASP A 120 -3.85 -3.15 2.62
N GLU A 121 -2.58 -2.81 2.50
CA GLU A 121 -1.54 -3.77 2.13
C GLU A 121 -1.39 -4.86 3.19
N ILE A 122 -1.17 -6.10 2.73
CA ILE A 122 -0.94 -7.22 3.66
C ILE A 122 0.53 -7.28 4.03
N ILE A 123 0.80 -7.19 5.31
CA ILE A 123 2.15 -7.22 5.90
C ILE A 123 2.22 -8.23 7.04
N THR A 124 3.43 -8.62 7.40
CA THR A 124 3.71 -9.40 8.62
C THR A 124 4.45 -8.51 9.62
N ARG A 125 3.98 -8.47 10.86
CA ARG A 125 4.68 -7.82 11.98
C ARG A 125 5.20 -8.85 12.97
N VAL A 126 6.42 -8.63 13.41
CA VAL A 126 7.07 -9.41 14.47
C VAL A 126 6.94 -8.63 15.77
N VAL A 127 6.23 -9.20 16.75
CA VAL A 127 6.01 -8.57 18.05
C VAL A 127 6.64 -9.44 19.14
N ARG A 128 7.61 -8.91 19.86
CA ARG A 128 8.20 -9.57 21.02
C ARG A 128 7.38 -9.22 22.25
N MET A 129 6.96 -10.26 22.98
CA MET A 129 6.23 -10.10 24.23
C MET A 129 7.17 -10.13 25.42
N GLU A 130 7.03 -9.16 26.33
CA GLU A 130 7.91 -9.03 27.50
C GLU A 130 7.25 -9.58 28.78
N ASN A 131 5.96 -9.28 28.98
CA ASN A 131 5.28 -9.51 30.26
C ASN A 131 4.24 -10.65 30.24
N VAL A 132 3.89 -11.16 29.04
CA VAL A 132 2.87 -12.20 28.87
C VAL A 132 3.42 -13.30 27.98
N PRO A 133 3.23 -14.59 28.36
CA PRO A 133 3.59 -15.72 27.51
C PRO A 133 2.77 -15.70 26.20
N VAL A 134 3.43 -15.82 25.05
CA VAL A 134 2.75 -15.84 23.74
C VAL A 134 1.72 -16.96 23.61
N ARG A 135 1.95 -18.11 24.27
CA ARG A 135 1.01 -19.25 24.23
C ARG A 135 -0.37 -18.93 24.84
N GLU A 136 -0.43 -17.99 25.78
CA GLU A 136 -1.68 -17.57 26.42
C GLU A 136 -2.42 -16.53 25.55
N LEU A 137 -1.66 -15.65 24.91
CA LEU A 137 -2.21 -14.55 24.10
C LEU A 137 -2.58 -14.99 22.68
N ALA A 138 -1.81 -15.89 22.08
CA ALA A 138 -2.01 -16.31 20.68
C ALA A 138 -3.41 -16.88 20.38
N PRO A 139 -4.04 -17.72 21.23
CA PRO A 139 -5.41 -18.19 21.00
C PRO A 139 -6.44 -17.06 20.97
N LEU A 140 -6.32 -16.11 21.89
CA LEU A 140 -7.22 -14.94 21.98
C LEU A 140 -7.10 -14.07 20.74
N LEU A 141 -5.86 -13.80 20.29
CA LEU A 141 -5.63 -13.03 19.08
C LEU A 141 -6.12 -13.73 17.81
N ARG A 142 -6.00 -15.06 17.74
CA ARG A 142 -6.58 -15.84 16.63
C ARG A 142 -8.09 -15.70 16.60
N GLN A 143 -8.77 -15.83 17.73
CA GLN A 143 -10.22 -15.69 17.81
C GLN A 143 -10.68 -14.29 17.36
N LEU A 144 -9.97 -13.23 17.75
CA LEU A 144 -10.25 -11.87 17.31
C LEU A 144 -9.98 -11.69 15.80
N ASN A 145 -8.95 -12.33 15.31
CA ASN A 145 -8.53 -12.23 13.91
C ASN A 145 -9.43 -13.05 12.96
N ASP A 146 -9.91 -14.21 13.40
CA ASP A 146 -10.85 -15.04 12.63
C ASP A 146 -12.16 -14.30 12.35
N ALA A 147 -12.57 -13.39 13.24
CA ALA A 147 -13.74 -12.55 13.05
C ALA A 147 -13.55 -11.53 11.92
N SER A 148 -12.33 -11.07 11.66
CA SER A 148 -11.99 -10.15 10.56
C SER A 148 -11.59 -10.83 9.25
N GLY A 149 -11.33 -12.13 9.29
CA GLY A 149 -11.16 -12.99 8.11
C GLY A 149 -9.87 -12.83 7.31
N ILE A 150 -8.99 -11.88 7.61
CA ILE A 150 -7.87 -11.49 6.74
C ILE A 150 -6.49 -11.80 7.33
N GLY A 151 -6.38 -12.06 8.61
CA GLY A 151 -5.09 -12.19 9.25
C GLY A 151 -4.66 -13.61 9.61
N ASN A 152 -3.40 -13.76 9.99
CA ASN A 152 -2.84 -14.98 10.56
C ASN A 152 -2.01 -14.64 11.80
N VAL A 153 -2.13 -15.46 12.85
CA VAL A 153 -1.37 -15.32 14.10
C VAL A 153 -0.57 -16.59 14.34
N VAL A 154 0.75 -16.47 14.21
CA VAL A 154 1.70 -17.54 14.53
C VAL A 154 2.52 -17.13 15.75
N HIS A 155 2.75 -18.04 16.66
CA HIS A 155 3.56 -17.80 17.85
C HIS A 155 4.80 -18.70 17.88
N PHE A 156 5.88 -18.18 18.45
CA PHE A 156 7.12 -18.90 18.65
C PHE A 156 7.54 -18.79 20.11
N GLU A 157 7.29 -19.85 20.89
CA GLU A 157 7.48 -19.89 22.35
C GLU A 157 8.92 -19.63 22.79
N PRO A 158 9.96 -20.23 22.16
CA PRO A 158 11.33 -20.09 22.67
C PRO A 158 11.84 -18.66 22.80
N SER A 159 11.37 -17.75 21.96
CA SER A 159 11.74 -16.32 21.99
C SER A 159 10.61 -15.40 22.41
N ASN A 160 9.46 -15.94 22.83
CA ASN A 160 8.25 -15.21 23.21
C ASN A 160 7.82 -14.17 22.15
N VAL A 161 7.75 -14.61 20.88
CA VAL A 161 7.47 -13.78 19.71
C VAL A 161 6.15 -14.18 19.07
N LEU A 162 5.39 -13.17 18.64
CA LEU A 162 4.23 -13.30 17.77
C LEU A 162 4.56 -12.80 16.36
N LEU A 163 4.11 -13.55 15.37
CA LEU A 163 4.07 -13.15 13.97
C LEU A 163 2.61 -12.84 13.63
N LEU A 164 2.32 -11.60 13.34
CA LEU A 164 1.00 -11.10 13.01
C LEU A 164 0.97 -10.72 11.53
N THR A 165 0.23 -11.47 10.72
CA THR A 165 0.00 -11.12 9.32
C THR A 165 -1.38 -10.51 9.19
N GLY A 166 -1.50 -9.36 8.55
CA GLY A 166 -2.75 -8.64 8.39
C GLY A 166 -2.58 -7.35 7.59
N LYS A 167 -3.61 -6.52 7.57
CA LYS A 167 -3.54 -5.18 6.97
C LYS A 167 -2.58 -4.28 7.78
N ALA A 168 -1.89 -3.37 7.07
CA ALA A 168 -0.88 -2.46 7.64
C ALA A 168 -1.44 -1.50 8.68
#